data_645fb97a922c87a1fabe4b4e349263fd
#
_entry.id   645fb97a922c87a1fabe4b4e349263fd
#
_cell.length_a   1.000
_cell.length_b   1.000
_cell.length_c   1.000
_cell.angle_alpha   90.00
_cell.angle_beta   90.00
_cell.angle_gamma   90.00
#
_symmetry.space_group_name_H-M   'P 1'
#
loop_
_entity.id
_entity.type
_entity.pdbx_description
1 polymer ?
#
loop_
_entity_poly.entity_id
_entity_poly.type
_entity_poly.pdbx_seq_one_letter_code
_entity_poly.pdbx_strand_id
1 'polypeptide(L)'
;FVSDLHYRSLLKEKGLKDITRLLNDLQVDALLIGGDLHEGCEYVPAVIAALGAVKTPLGTYAVLGNNDYEACYDDILKEMERQGIRLLEHKADTLKRNGERIVIAGVRNPFNLERNGQSPTLSLSPDDFVILLTHTPDYAEDVPITNAGLVLAGHTHGGQVTLFGLYAPVVPSRYGQRFLKGIRTNSERQPVIITNGIGTSSKNLRLFAPSEVVVLTLRKL
;
A
#
# COMPACT_ATOMS: atom_id res chain seq x y z
N PHE A 1 -0.80 -3.92 6.64
CA PHE A 1 -0.70 -3.07 5.46
C PHE A 1 -1.24 -1.69 5.78
N VAL A 2 -0.51 -0.65 5.41
CA VAL A 2 -0.87 0.77 5.53
C VAL A 2 -0.64 1.47 4.21
N SER A 3 -1.44 2.47 3.88
CA SER A 3 -1.32 3.27 2.66
C SER A 3 -1.93 4.65 2.86
N ASP A 4 -1.64 5.57 1.97
CA ASP A 4 -2.27 6.89 1.88
C ASP A 4 -2.23 7.63 3.21
N LEU A 5 -1.03 7.76 3.78
CA LEU A 5 -0.83 8.47 5.03
C LEU A 5 -1.05 9.97 4.83
N HIS A 6 -0.64 10.51 3.67
CA HIS A 6 -0.72 11.94 3.37
C HIS A 6 -0.34 12.77 4.60
N TYR A 7 0.82 12.45 5.19
CA TYR A 7 1.26 13.11 6.42
C TYR A 7 1.31 14.61 6.25
N ARG A 8 0.68 15.30 7.18
CA ARG A 8 0.33 16.73 7.24
C ARG A 8 -0.96 17.11 6.51
N SER A 9 -1.74 16.19 6.01
CA SER A 9 -3.15 16.41 5.71
C SER A 9 -3.98 16.38 7.02
N LEU A 10 -4.87 15.41 7.17
CA LEU A 10 -5.57 15.16 8.44
C LEU A 10 -4.64 14.58 9.50
N LEU A 11 -3.71 13.74 9.10
CA LEU A 11 -2.72 13.11 9.97
C LEU A 11 -1.66 14.13 10.42
N LYS A 12 -1.69 14.50 11.69
CA LYS A 12 -0.72 15.39 12.36
C LYS A 12 0.30 14.58 13.15
N GLU A 13 1.29 15.24 13.75
CA GLU A 13 2.39 14.62 14.49
C GLU A 13 1.93 13.64 15.57
N LYS A 14 0.91 14.01 16.34
CA LYS A 14 0.33 13.12 17.35
C LYS A 14 -0.23 11.85 16.70
N GLY A 15 -0.99 12.00 15.61
CA GLY A 15 -1.55 10.88 14.88
C GLY A 15 -0.47 9.96 14.29
N LEU A 16 0.64 10.52 13.78
CA LEU A 16 1.77 9.75 13.30
C LEU A 16 2.40 8.90 14.41
N LYS A 17 2.59 9.48 15.60
CA LYS A 17 3.08 8.75 16.79
C LYS A 17 2.09 7.67 17.25
N ASP A 18 0.80 7.97 17.21
CA ASP A 18 -0.27 7.02 17.58
C ASP A 18 -0.31 5.82 16.62
N ILE A 19 -0.13 6.05 15.31
CA ILE A 19 -0.05 4.97 14.31
C ILE A 19 1.19 4.10 14.55
N THR A 20 2.37 4.71 14.75
CA THR A 20 3.59 3.96 15.04
C THR A 20 3.43 3.09 16.28
N ARG A 21 2.80 3.63 17.34
CA ARG A 21 2.49 2.86 18.55
C ARG A 21 1.53 1.72 18.25
N LEU A 22 0.41 2.00 17.58
CA LEU A 22 -0.57 0.98 17.19
C LEU A 22 0.07 -0.17 16.42
N LEU A 23 0.89 0.14 15.41
CA LEU A 23 1.58 -0.88 14.60
C LEU A 23 2.55 -1.72 15.43
N ASN A 24 3.24 -1.12 16.40
CA ASN A 24 4.10 -1.85 17.33
C ASN A 24 3.27 -2.73 18.30
N ASP A 25 2.14 -2.25 18.78
CA ASP A 25 1.24 -2.99 19.70
C ASP A 25 0.60 -4.20 18.98
N LEU A 26 0.39 -4.13 17.67
CA LEU A 26 -0.08 -5.24 16.84
C LEU A 26 0.94 -6.38 16.70
N GLN A 27 2.22 -6.14 16.99
CA GLN A 27 3.30 -7.13 16.91
C GLN A 27 3.35 -7.87 15.56
N VAL A 28 3.23 -7.13 14.46
CA VAL A 28 3.21 -7.69 13.11
C VAL A 28 4.59 -8.23 12.70
N ASP A 29 4.61 -9.31 11.92
CA ASP A 29 5.85 -9.91 11.42
C ASP A 29 6.50 -9.06 10.32
N ALA A 30 5.71 -8.45 9.47
CA ALA A 30 6.14 -7.55 8.40
C ALA A 30 5.20 -6.34 8.27
N LEU A 31 5.72 -5.20 7.85
CA LEU A 31 4.94 -4.02 7.49
C LEU A 31 4.99 -3.83 5.98
N LEU A 32 3.82 -3.70 5.36
CA LEU A 32 3.67 -3.43 3.94
C LEU A 32 3.09 -2.02 3.76
N ILE A 33 3.70 -1.20 2.92
CA ILE A 33 3.37 0.22 2.72
C ILE A 33 2.94 0.44 1.28
N GLY A 34 1.76 1.02 1.08
CA GLY A 34 1.11 1.16 -0.23
C GLY A 34 1.29 2.52 -0.92
N GLY A 35 2.15 3.41 -0.39
CA GLY A 35 2.43 4.71 -1.00
C GLY A 35 1.55 5.86 -0.50
N ASP A 36 1.71 7.02 -1.15
CA ASP A 36 1.12 8.31 -0.80
C ASP A 36 1.40 8.69 0.67
N LEU A 37 2.69 8.93 0.94
CA LEU A 37 3.21 9.05 2.31
C LEU A 37 3.04 10.45 2.90
N HIS A 38 3.18 11.51 2.08
CA HIS A 38 3.36 12.89 2.55
C HIS A 38 2.59 13.93 1.72
N GLU A 39 2.47 15.14 2.28
CA GLU A 39 1.92 16.33 1.63
C GLU A 39 2.96 17.45 1.46
N GLY A 40 4.26 17.10 1.45
CA GLY A 40 5.37 18.04 1.26
C GLY A 40 6.72 17.40 1.60
N CYS A 41 7.79 17.80 0.88
CA CYS A 41 9.10 17.18 1.00
C CYS A 41 9.69 17.33 2.41
N GLU A 42 9.38 18.42 3.10
CA GLU A 42 9.82 18.67 4.47
C GLU A 42 9.28 17.64 5.48
N TYR A 43 8.24 16.88 5.10
CA TYR A 43 7.62 15.87 5.96
C TYR A 43 8.14 14.45 5.71
N VAL A 44 8.86 14.23 4.60
CA VAL A 44 9.41 12.92 4.22
C VAL A 44 10.25 12.29 5.33
N PRO A 45 11.22 12.99 5.95
CA PRO A 45 12.03 12.38 7.01
C PRO A 45 11.20 11.91 8.21
N ALA A 46 10.19 12.69 8.60
CA ALA A 46 9.38 12.38 9.76
C ALA A 46 8.48 11.16 9.55
N VAL A 47 7.80 11.09 8.39
CA VAL A 47 6.89 9.97 8.10
C VAL A 47 7.65 8.66 7.88
N ILE A 48 8.79 8.71 7.17
CA ILE A 48 9.58 7.50 6.90
C ILE A 48 10.27 7.02 8.18
N ALA A 49 10.79 7.91 9.02
CA ALA A 49 11.35 7.54 10.32
C ALA A 49 10.29 6.90 11.24
N ALA A 50 9.06 7.40 11.23
CA ALA A 50 7.97 6.84 12.03
C ALA A 50 7.57 5.41 11.57
N LEU A 51 7.56 5.16 10.27
CA LEU A 51 7.32 3.84 9.70
C LEU A 51 8.49 2.89 9.94
N GLY A 52 9.74 3.38 9.83
CA GLY A 52 10.95 2.62 10.12
C GLY A 52 11.11 2.25 11.61
N ALA A 53 10.46 3.00 12.51
CA ALA A 53 10.45 2.69 13.95
C ALA A 53 9.48 1.54 14.33
N VAL A 54 8.70 1.02 13.38
CA VAL A 54 7.85 -0.14 13.60
C VAL A 54 8.71 -1.41 13.61
N LYS A 55 8.59 -2.21 14.67
CA LYS A 55 9.34 -3.45 14.84
C LYS A 55 8.73 -4.57 13.99
N THR A 56 9.46 -5.00 12.98
CA THR A 56 9.00 -6.01 12.01
C THR A 56 10.10 -7.05 11.80
N PRO A 57 10.04 -8.22 12.46
CA PRO A 57 11.09 -9.25 12.36
C PRO A 57 11.39 -9.71 10.92
N LEU A 58 10.41 -9.66 10.03
CA LEU A 58 10.57 -10.06 8.62
C LEU A 58 10.79 -8.85 7.68
N GLY A 59 10.82 -7.63 8.23
CA GLY A 59 11.14 -6.42 7.49
C GLY A 59 9.95 -5.55 7.11
N THR A 60 10.27 -4.38 6.57
CA THR A 60 9.30 -3.39 6.05
C THR A 60 9.51 -3.22 4.56
N TYR A 61 8.42 -3.27 3.81
CA TYR A 61 8.39 -3.23 2.35
C TYR A 61 7.45 -2.14 1.88
N ALA A 62 7.80 -1.44 0.83
CA ALA A 62 7.02 -0.33 0.31
C ALA A 62 6.89 -0.35 -1.21
N VAL A 63 5.78 0.15 -1.69
CA VAL A 63 5.63 0.75 -3.00
C VAL A 63 5.28 2.23 -2.83
N LEU A 64 5.48 3.04 -3.86
CA LEU A 64 5.18 4.46 -3.85
C LEU A 64 3.87 4.77 -4.57
N GLY A 65 3.20 5.82 -4.11
CA GLY A 65 2.01 6.36 -4.74
C GLY A 65 2.32 7.52 -5.69
N ASN A 66 1.28 8.08 -6.28
CA ASN A 66 1.46 9.16 -7.25
C ASN A 66 2.06 10.43 -6.64
N ASN A 67 1.66 10.81 -5.43
CA ASN A 67 2.23 11.98 -4.76
C ASN A 67 3.72 11.82 -4.48
N ASP A 68 4.16 10.62 -4.15
CA ASP A 68 5.55 10.30 -3.86
C ASP A 68 6.45 10.44 -5.12
N TYR A 69 5.89 10.11 -6.31
CA TYR A 69 6.62 10.29 -7.58
C TYR A 69 6.55 11.71 -8.13
N GLU A 70 5.48 12.44 -7.86
CA GLU A 70 5.32 13.83 -8.30
C GLU A 70 6.30 14.76 -7.58
N ALA A 71 6.61 14.43 -6.32
CA ALA A 71 7.52 15.24 -5.53
C ALA A 71 8.35 14.39 -4.56
N CYS A 72 9.61 14.80 -4.35
CA CYS A 72 10.46 14.29 -3.28
C CYS A 72 10.98 12.86 -3.48
N TYR A 73 10.89 12.30 -4.67
CA TYR A 73 11.29 10.90 -4.93
C TYR A 73 12.69 10.57 -4.41
N ASP A 74 13.70 11.40 -4.72
CA ASP A 74 15.07 11.16 -4.27
C ASP A 74 15.24 11.24 -2.75
N ASP A 75 14.49 12.13 -2.08
CA ASP A 75 14.51 12.24 -0.62
C ASP A 75 13.84 11.03 0.03
N ILE A 76 12.76 10.52 -0.57
CA ILE A 76 12.10 9.29 -0.14
C ILE A 76 13.06 8.11 -0.24
N LEU A 77 13.76 7.95 -1.36
CA LEU A 77 14.73 6.87 -1.56
C LEU A 77 15.81 6.88 -0.46
N LYS A 78 16.43 8.05 -0.21
CA LYS A 78 17.46 8.20 0.80
C LYS A 78 16.96 7.88 2.20
N GLU A 79 15.77 8.37 2.55
CA GLU A 79 15.19 8.11 3.86
C GLU A 79 14.77 6.65 4.04
N MET A 80 14.20 6.01 3.03
CA MET A 80 13.86 4.58 3.06
C MET A 80 15.10 3.72 3.25
N GLU A 81 16.18 4.01 2.51
CA GLU A 81 17.46 3.31 2.68
C GLU A 81 17.99 3.48 4.11
N ARG A 82 17.99 4.70 4.64
CA ARG A 82 18.43 5.01 6.01
C ARG A 82 17.63 4.25 7.08
N GLN A 83 16.34 4.04 6.86
CA GLN A 83 15.45 3.33 7.79
C GLN A 83 15.36 1.82 7.52
N GLY A 84 16.05 1.30 6.50
CA GLY A 84 15.99 -0.11 6.13
C GLY A 84 14.65 -0.54 5.55
N ILE A 85 13.85 0.38 5.01
CA ILE A 85 12.60 0.09 4.31
C ILE A 85 12.93 -0.32 2.88
N ARG A 86 12.48 -1.49 2.46
CA ARG A 86 12.75 -2.04 1.13
C ARG A 86 11.73 -1.57 0.11
N LEU A 87 12.14 -0.67 -0.78
CA LEU A 87 11.30 -0.22 -1.89
C LEU A 87 11.27 -1.27 -3.01
N LEU A 88 10.06 -1.66 -3.39
CA LEU A 88 9.80 -2.64 -4.44
C LEU A 88 9.24 -1.94 -5.69
N GLU A 89 10.12 -1.54 -6.60
CA GLU A 89 9.76 -0.99 -7.91
C GLU A 89 10.03 -2.04 -8.99
N HIS A 90 8.98 -2.77 -9.42
CA HIS A 90 9.06 -3.94 -10.29
C HIS A 90 10.07 -4.98 -9.78
N LYS A 91 10.06 -5.19 -8.46
CA LYS A 91 10.95 -6.13 -7.77
C LYS A 91 10.15 -7.05 -6.85
N ALA A 92 10.76 -8.16 -6.50
CA ALA A 92 10.22 -9.08 -5.51
C ALA A 92 11.27 -9.39 -4.44
N ASP A 93 10.80 -9.68 -3.23
CA ASP A 93 11.60 -10.17 -2.11
C ASP A 93 10.85 -11.30 -1.41
N THR A 94 11.52 -12.03 -0.53
CA THR A 94 10.97 -13.22 0.08
C THR A 94 10.97 -13.11 1.60
N LEU A 95 9.80 -13.20 2.22
CA LEU A 95 9.64 -13.43 3.65
C LEU A 95 9.90 -14.91 3.96
N LYS A 96 10.75 -15.21 4.93
CA LYS A 96 11.05 -16.57 5.34
C LYS A 96 10.81 -16.73 6.83
N ARG A 97 10.05 -17.77 7.22
CA ARG A 97 9.80 -18.12 8.62
C ARG A 97 9.58 -19.63 8.76
N ASN A 98 10.31 -20.27 9.67
CA ASN A 98 10.15 -21.70 10.00
C ASN A 98 10.21 -22.63 8.76
N GLY A 99 11.06 -22.34 7.78
CA GLY A 99 11.19 -23.11 6.55
C GLY A 99 10.15 -22.80 5.46
N GLU A 100 9.14 -22.01 5.77
CA GLU A 100 8.14 -21.54 4.81
C GLU A 100 8.54 -20.20 4.20
N ARG A 101 7.99 -19.91 3.01
CA ARG A 101 8.24 -18.65 2.31
C ARG A 101 6.97 -18.04 1.73
N ILE A 102 6.96 -16.71 1.68
CA ILE A 102 5.97 -15.89 0.99
C ILE A 102 6.74 -14.87 0.17
N VAL A 103 6.36 -14.67 -1.08
CA VAL A 103 6.98 -13.67 -1.93
C VAL A 103 6.17 -12.37 -1.84
N ILE A 104 6.85 -11.26 -1.60
CA ILE A 104 6.29 -9.92 -1.71
C ILE A 104 6.81 -9.30 -3.00
N ALA A 105 5.93 -9.04 -3.94
CA ALA A 105 6.24 -8.33 -5.17
C ALA A 105 5.68 -6.91 -5.10
N GLY A 106 6.37 -5.94 -5.65
CA GLY A 106 5.89 -4.56 -5.71
C GLY A 106 6.10 -3.95 -7.08
N VAL A 107 5.25 -3.01 -7.42
CA VAL A 107 5.28 -2.32 -8.72
C VAL A 107 5.42 -0.82 -8.55
N ARG A 108 6.07 -0.20 -9.50
CA ARG A 108 6.11 1.25 -9.62
C ARG A 108 4.72 1.79 -9.92
N ASN A 109 4.47 3.06 -9.57
CA ASN A 109 3.17 3.72 -9.72
C ASN A 109 2.52 3.46 -11.10
N PRO A 110 1.26 3.09 -11.11
CA PRO A 110 0.52 2.57 -12.25
C PRO A 110 0.03 3.59 -13.27
N PHE A 111 0.15 4.91 -13.06
CA PHE A 111 -0.40 5.89 -14.01
C PHE A 111 0.24 5.90 -15.40
N ASN A 112 1.31 5.15 -15.60
CA ASN A 112 1.94 4.93 -16.91
C ASN A 112 2.30 3.44 -17.07
N LEU A 113 1.31 2.57 -16.98
CA LEU A 113 1.48 1.11 -16.93
C LEU A 113 2.34 0.56 -18.08
N GLU A 114 2.12 1.04 -19.30
CA GLU A 114 2.89 0.60 -20.48
C GLU A 114 4.39 0.95 -20.40
N ARG A 115 4.74 2.02 -19.67
CA ARG A 115 6.13 2.46 -19.47
C ARG A 115 6.81 1.77 -18.28
N ASN A 116 6.05 1.17 -17.39
CA ASN A 116 6.57 0.59 -16.15
C ASN A 116 6.97 -0.88 -16.30
N GLY A 117 6.80 -1.46 -17.48
CA GLY A 117 7.17 -2.84 -17.77
C GLY A 117 6.13 -3.87 -17.32
N GLN A 118 6.48 -5.14 -17.47
CA GLN A 118 5.62 -6.26 -17.08
C GLN A 118 5.60 -6.44 -15.56
N SER A 119 4.50 -6.97 -15.04
CA SER A 119 4.41 -7.32 -13.62
C SER A 119 5.51 -8.31 -13.21
N PRO A 120 6.21 -8.08 -12.09
CA PRO A 120 7.20 -9.03 -11.60
C PRO A 120 6.59 -10.40 -11.26
N THR A 121 5.28 -10.47 -11.04
CA THR A 121 4.58 -11.74 -10.75
C THR A 121 4.69 -12.75 -11.89
N LEU A 122 4.82 -12.29 -13.14
CA LEU A 122 4.91 -13.17 -14.32
C LEU A 122 6.18 -14.02 -14.34
N SER A 123 7.25 -13.59 -13.68
CA SER A 123 8.51 -14.29 -13.58
C SER A 123 8.66 -15.16 -12.32
N LEU A 124 7.67 -15.12 -11.43
CA LEU A 124 7.67 -15.87 -10.18
C LEU A 124 7.10 -17.28 -10.37
N SER A 125 7.46 -18.19 -9.47
CA SER A 125 6.93 -19.54 -9.51
C SER A 125 5.43 -19.58 -9.21
N PRO A 126 4.64 -20.37 -9.96
CA PRO A 126 3.23 -20.58 -9.63
C PRO A 126 3.03 -21.36 -8.31
N ASP A 127 4.08 -21.99 -7.78
CA ASP A 127 4.04 -22.70 -6.49
C ASP A 127 4.23 -21.74 -5.30
N ASP A 128 4.65 -20.50 -5.54
CA ASP A 128 4.82 -19.52 -4.49
C ASP A 128 3.50 -18.79 -4.19
N PHE A 129 3.22 -18.55 -2.90
CA PHE A 129 2.20 -17.59 -2.54
C PHE A 129 2.78 -16.17 -2.66
N VAL A 130 2.27 -15.41 -3.65
CA VAL A 130 2.75 -14.07 -3.96
C VAL A 130 1.75 -13.03 -3.49
N ILE A 131 2.20 -12.09 -2.66
CA ILE A 131 1.47 -10.86 -2.34
C ILE A 131 2.02 -9.75 -3.24
N LEU A 132 1.16 -9.21 -4.10
CA LEU A 132 1.50 -8.08 -4.97
C LEU A 132 1.09 -6.76 -4.29
N LEU A 133 2.06 -5.88 -4.08
CA LEU A 133 1.82 -4.51 -3.65
C LEU A 133 1.71 -3.60 -4.87
N THR A 134 0.64 -2.84 -4.93
CA THR A 134 0.45 -1.75 -5.88
C THR A 134 -0.18 -0.55 -5.18
N HIS A 135 0.08 0.66 -5.64
CA HIS A 135 -0.61 1.81 -5.07
C HIS A 135 -2.06 1.85 -5.51
N THR A 136 -2.34 1.75 -6.82
CA THR A 136 -3.72 1.78 -7.32
C THR A 136 -4.28 0.38 -7.55
N PRO A 137 -5.55 0.13 -7.22
CA PRO A 137 -6.20 -1.16 -7.49
C PRO A 137 -6.38 -1.45 -8.98
N ASP A 138 -6.39 -0.42 -9.82
CA ASP A 138 -6.55 -0.53 -11.28
C ASP A 138 -5.45 -1.38 -11.91
N TYR A 139 -4.25 -1.38 -11.33
CA TYR A 139 -3.15 -2.23 -11.78
C TYR A 139 -3.54 -3.71 -11.86
N ALA A 140 -4.30 -4.18 -10.89
CA ALA A 140 -4.73 -5.58 -10.85
C ALA A 140 -5.69 -5.98 -11.98
N GLU A 141 -6.30 -5.01 -12.65
CA GLU A 141 -7.20 -5.24 -13.78
C GLU A 141 -6.53 -4.97 -15.12
N ASP A 142 -5.64 -3.96 -15.16
CA ASP A 142 -5.07 -3.43 -16.40
C ASP A 142 -3.83 -4.19 -16.87
N VAL A 143 -3.13 -4.85 -15.94
CA VAL A 143 -1.86 -5.52 -16.21
C VAL A 143 -1.99 -7.00 -15.86
N PRO A 144 -1.52 -7.93 -16.71
CA PRO A 144 -1.45 -9.33 -16.34
C PRO A 144 -0.64 -9.54 -15.06
N ILE A 145 -1.26 -10.13 -14.05
CA ILE A 145 -0.66 -10.41 -12.74
C ILE A 145 -0.72 -11.90 -12.39
N THR A 146 -0.70 -12.76 -13.39
CA THR A 146 -0.63 -14.22 -13.22
C THR A 146 0.40 -14.58 -12.13
N ASN A 147 0.12 -15.54 -11.29
CA ASN A 147 0.88 -15.94 -10.10
C ASN A 147 0.74 -14.99 -8.89
N ALA A 148 0.00 -13.87 -8.95
CA ALA A 148 -0.38 -13.14 -7.75
C ALA A 148 -1.47 -13.91 -7.00
N GLY A 149 -1.20 -14.32 -5.76
CA GLY A 149 -2.19 -14.95 -4.89
C GLY A 149 -3.08 -13.95 -4.15
N LEU A 150 -2.56 -12.74 -3.92
CA LEU A 150 -3.25 -11.64 -3.25
C LEU A 150 -2.68 -10.30 -3.75
N VAL A 151 -3.55 -9.32 -3.97
CA VAL A 151 -3.14 -7.93 -4.27
C VAL A 151 -3.52 -7.04 -3.10
N LEU A 152 -2.62 -6.13 -2.71
CA LEU A 152 -2.89 -5.08 -1.73
C LEU A 152 -2.75 -3.72 -2.42
N ALA A 153 -3.78 -2.88 -2.28
CA ALA A 153 -3.85 -1.57 -2.91
C ALA A 153 -4.44 -0.49 -1.98
N GLY A 154 -4.10 0.76 -2.24
CA GLY A 154 -4.64 1.96 -1.60
C GLY A 154 -5.34 2.88 -2.60
N HIS A 155 -4.92 4.16 -2.62
CA HIS A 155 -5.26 5.21 -3.57
C HIS A 155 -6.72 5.70 -3.55
N THR A 156 -7.69 4.83 -3.36
CA THR A 156 -9.11 5.18 -3.46
C THR A 156 -9.66 5.90 -2.23
N HIS A 157 -8.93 5.87 -1.11
CA HIS A 157 -9.37 6.41 0.18
C HIS A 157 -10.74 5.90 0.67
N GLY A 158 -11.23 4.77 0.10
CA GLY A 158 -12.60 4.33 0.29
C GLY A 158 -13.63 5.34 -0.21
N GLY A 159 -13.24 6.21 -1.18
CA GLY A 159 -14.01 7.34 -1.67
C GLY A 159 -14.01 8.54 -0.73
N GLN A 160 -13.34 8.46 0.44
CA GLN A 160 -13.17 9.51 1.46
C GLN A 160 -14.48 10.11 2.00
N VAL A 161 -15.42 10.48 1.09
CA VAL A 161 -16.78 10.94 1.41
C VAL A 161 -17.77 10.02 0.71
N THR A 162 -18.56 9.31 1.48
CA THR A 162 -19.49 8.32 0.96
C THR A 162 -20.91 8.53 1.49
N LEU A 163 -21.90 7.99 0.78
CA LEU A 163 -23.27 7.85 1.26
C LEU A 163 -23.35 6.56 2.08
N PHE A 164 -23.40 6.69 3.40
CA PHE A 164 -23.51 5.59 4.36
C PHE A 164 -22.46 4.47 4.19
N GLY A 165 -21.29 4.78 3.64
CA GLY A 165 -20.24 3.80 3.39
C GLY A 165 -20.47 2.87 2.19
N LEU A 166 -21.56 3.07 1.44
CA LEU A 166 -22.00 2.19 0.34
C LEU A 166 -21.65 2.74 -1.04
N TYR A 167 -21.71 4.04 -1.23
CA TYR A 167 -21.49 4.69 -2.51
C TYR A 167 -20.63 5.94 -2.34
N ALA A 168 -19.59 6.09 -3.15
CA ALA A 168 -18.77 7.29 -3.22
C ALA A 168 -19.06 8.07 -4.51
N PRO A 169 -19.40 9.37 -4.43
CA PRO A 169 -19.56 10.20 -5.62
C PRO A 169 -18.30 10.31 -6.47
N VAL A 170 -17.13 10.25 -5.82
CA VAL A 170 -15.82 10.30 -6.47
C VAL A 170 -15.00 9.10 -6.02
N VAL A 171 -14.49 8.32 -6.96
CA VAL A 171 -13.56 7.22 -6.74
C VAL A 171 -12.42 7.39 -7.73
N PRO A 172 -11.17 7.58 -7.30
CA PRO A 172 -10.03 7.72 -8.21
C PRO A 172 -9.59 6.34 -8.75
N SER A 173 -10.50 5.68 -9.44
CA SER A 173 -10.31 4.41 -10.14
C SER A 173 -11.15 4.41 -11.40
N ARG A 174 -10.61 3.90 -12.51
CA ARG A 174 -11.34 3.71 -13.77
C ARG A 174 -12.51 2.72 -13.62
N TYR A 175 -12.43 1.87 -12.63
CA TYR A 175 -13.46 0.87 -12.31
C TYR A 175 -14.47 1.36 -11.26
N GLY A 176 -14.35 2.59 -10.80
CA GLY A 176 -15.28 3.26 -9.90
C GLY A 176 -15.62 2.44 -8.66
N GLN A 177 -16.93 2.24 -8.40
CA GLN A 177 -17.40 1.55 -7.20
C GLN A 177 -16.91 0.10 -7.05
N ARG A 178 -16.51 -0.56 -8.16
CA ARG A 178 -15.97 -1.92 -8.12
C ARG A 178 -14.70 -1.97 -7.27
N PHE A 179 -13.83 -0.98 -7.40
CA PHE A 179 -12.58 -0.89 -6.64
C PHE A 179 -12.62 0.20 -5.56
N LEU A 180 -13.78 0.43 -4.98
CA LEU A 180 -13.94 1.44 -3.94
C LEU A 180 -13.14 1.11 -2.69
N LYS A 181 -13.34 -0.06 -2.09
CA LYS A 181 -12.71 -0.51 -0.83
C LYS A 181 -12.96 -1.98 -0.51
N GLY A 182 -12.25 -2.48 0.50
CA GLY A 182 -12.43 -3.82 1.06
C GLY A 182 -11.95 -4.92 0.13
N ILE A 183 -12.47 -6.13 0.30
CA ILE A 183 -12.09 -7.29 -0.52
C ILE A 183 -12.86 -7.27 -1.82
N ARG A 184 -12.15 -7.29 -2.93
CA ARG A 184 -12.67 -7.35 -4.30
C ARG A 184 -11.95 -8.45 -5.07
N THR A 185 -12.36 -8.68 -6.31
CA THR A 185 -11.66 -9.55 -7.25
C THR A 185 -11.49 -8.83 -8.58
N ASN A 186 -10.37 -9.08 -9.25
CA ASN A 186 -10.19 -8.67 -10.63
C ASN A 186 -10.97 -9.60 -11.58
N SER A 187 -10.89 -9.37 -12.89
CA SER A 187 -11.58 -10.20 -13.90
C SER A 187 -11.06 -11.64 -13.95
N GLU A 188 -9.84 -11.89 -13.53
CA GLU A 188 -9.22 -13.21 -13.42
C GLU A 188 -9.50 -13.90 -12.07
N ARG A 189 -10.39 -13.33 -11.24
CA ARG A 189 -10.79 -13.79 -9.92
C ARG A 189 -9.69 -13.77 -8.85
N GLN A 190 -8.63 -13.01 -9.06
CA GLN A 190 -7.61 -12.81 -8.04
C GLN A 190 -8.12 -11.84 -6.97
N PRO A 191 -7.89 -12.13 -5.68
CA PRO A 191 -8.34 -11.27 -4.59
C PRO A 191 -7.52 -9.98 -4.53
N VAL A 192 -8.24 -8.85 -4.38
CA VAL A 192 -7.68 -7.51 -4.23
C VAL A 192 -8.22 -6.91 -2.95
N ILE A 193 -7.35 -6.61 -1.99
CA ILE A 193 -7.71 -5.87 -0.77
C ILE A 193 -7.37 -4.41 -1.00
N ILE A 194 -8.38 -3.55 -0.90
CA ILE A 194 -8.26 -2.12 -1.11
C ILE A 194 -8.54 -1.41 0.20
N THR A 195 -7.52 -0.75 0.76
CA THR A 195 -7.66 -0.02 2.04
C THR A 195 -8.28 1.35 1.82
N ASN A 196 -8.98 1.84 2.86
CA ASN A 196 -9.42 3.23 2.91
C ASN A 196 -8.26 4.22 3.11
N GLY A 197 -7.04 3.73 3.39
CA GLY A 197 -5.92 4.61 3.75
C GLY A 197 -6.07 5.28 5.11
N ILE A 198 -5.05 6.01 5.51
CA ILE A 198 -4.97 6.64 6.85
C ILE A 198 -5.30 8.13 6.80
N GLY A 199 -4.64 8.88 5.93
CA GLY A 199 -4.79 10.33 5.76
C GLY A 199 -5.96 10.71 4.88
N THR A 200 -5.90 11.89 4.31
CA THR A 200 -6.90 12.43 3.39
C THR A 200 -6.21 13.06 2.19
N SER A 201 -6.82 12.99 1.02
CA SER A 201 -6.39 13.69 -0.18
C SER A 201 -7.33 14.84 -0.50
N SER A 202 -6.81 15.95 -1.02
CA SER A 202 -7.52 17.14 -1.48
C SER A 202 -8.32 17.89 -0.39
N LYS A 203 -9.16 17.23 0.39
CA LYS A 203 -9.97 17.81 1.47
C LYS A 203 -9.74 17.06 2.77
N ASN A 204 -9.51 17.79 3.87
CA ASN A 204 -9.31 17.21 5.20
C ASN A 204 -10.63 16.77 5.86
N LEU A 205 -11.34 15.88 5.17
CA LEU A 205 -12.66 15.37 5.59
C LEU A 205 -12.80 13.90 5.20
N ARG A 206 -13.28 13.09 6.14
CA ARG A 206 -13.77 11.73 5.90
C ARG A 206 -15.20 11.60 6.40
N LEU A 207 -16.08 11.01 5.59
CA LEU A 207 -17.46 10.75 5.96
C LEU A 207 -17.84 9.32 5.55
N PHE A 208 -18.15 8.46 6.54
CA PHE A 208 -18.43 7.02 6.37
C PHE A 208 -17.34 6.23 5.63
N ALA A 209 -16.12 6.76 5.62
CA ALA A 209 -14.90 6.10 5.12
C ALA A 209 -13.78 6.30 6.14
N PRO A 210 -13.81 5.58 7.29
CA PRO A 210 -12.82 5.77 8.36
C PRO A 210 -11.42 5.40 7.90
N SER A 211 -10.42 5.98 8.56
CA SER A 211 -9.02 5.57 8.39
C SER A 211 -8.85 4.09 8.74
N GLU A 212 -7.97 3.39 8.04
CA GLU A 212 -7.85 1.95 8.14
C GLU A 212 -6.40 1.47 8.16
N VAL A 213 -6.13 0.51 9.01
CA VAL A 213 -4.94 -0.35 8.98
C VAL A 213 -5.42 -1.78 8.68
N VAL A 214 -4.90 -2.41 7.65
CA VAL A 214 -5.27 -3.78 7.28
C VAL A 214 -4.32 -4.76 7.95
N VAL A 215 -4.84 -5.66 8.77
CA VAL A 215 -4.07 -6.75 9.39
C VAL A 215 -4.38 -8.06 8.68
N LEU A 216 -3.36 -8.70 8.15
CA LEU A 216 -3.46 -9.99 7.46
C LEU A 216 -2.87 -11.07 8.34
N THR A 217 -3.60 -12.15 8.55
CA THR A 217 -3.09 -13.37 9.17
C THR A 217 -3.02 -14.46 8.11
N LEU A 218 -1.81 -14.83 7.72
CA LEU A 218 -1.57 -15.89 6.74
C LEU A 218 -1.28 -17.20 7.48
N ARG A 219 -1.90 -18.28 7.04
CA ARG A 219 -1.72 -19.61 7.61
C ARG A 219 -1.49 -20.61 6.47
N LYS A 220 -0.62 -21.58 6.71
CA LYS A 220 -0.53 -22.76 5.85
C LYS A 220 -1.79 -23.60 6.06
N LEU A 221 -2.38 -24.06 4.96
CA LEU A 221 -3.49 -25.02 4.97
C LEU A 221 -2.95 -26.44 5.12
#